data_7e6cb3a38aa6d328e2842f82181b450a
#
_entry.id   7e6cb3a38aa6d328e2842f82181b450a
#
_cell.length_a   1.000
_cell.length_b   1.000
_cell.length_c   1.000
_cell.angle_alpha   90.00
_cell.angle_beta   90.00
_cell.angle_gamma   90.00
#
_symmetry.space_group_name_H-M   'P 1'
#
loop_
_entity.id
_entity.type
_entity.pdbx_description
1 polymer ?
#
loop_
_entity_poly.entity_id
_entity_poly.type
_entity_poly.pdbx_seq_one_letter_code
_entity_poly.pdbx_strand_id
1 'polypeptide(L)'
;MCKLCFAVSVAGLVTMASPPAWAQARDTLSAAQRAGFALAHLGGGQRVRIWQKRVFFERQGQVVSSSGDLLTLRVEGARIEVPASDVDSLWVRRGNHAGTGALIGGVVAGLAVGAFGAAVSKSDCEGGYACHEASAFFGGLLIGGVMGSGVGALIGAAVPRWQRWVP
;
A
#
# COMPACT_ATOMS: atom_id res chain seq x y z
N MET A 1 -16.73 -44.03 -6.92
CA MET A 1 -17.42 -43.10 -7.82
C MET A 1 -18.25 -42.13 -6.97
N CYS A 2 -17.78 -40.98 -6.73
CA CYS A 2 -18.62 -39.88 -6.18
C CYS A 2 -17.99 -38.56 -6.63
N LYS A 3 -18.48 -38.02 -7.75
CA LYS A 3 -18.12 -36.72 -8.27
C LYS A 3 -19.00 -35.68 -7.56
N LEU A 4 -18.48 -35.01 -6.54
CA LEU A 4 -19.11 -33.79 -6.01
C LEU A 4 -18.47 -32.57 -6.69
N CYS A 5 -19.15 -32.08 -7.73
CA CYS A 5 -18.89 -30.76 -8.30
C CYS A 5 -19.38 -29.70 -7.32
N PHE A 6 -18.48 -29.01 -6.62
CA PHE A 6 -18.78 -27.79 -5.90
C PHE A 6 -18.63 -26.62 -6.88
N ALA A 7 -19.74 -26.18 -7.44
CA ALA A 7 -19.81 -24.91 -8.17
C ALA A 7 -19.99 -23.79 -7.15
N VAL A 8 -18.93 -23.05 -6.85
CA VAL A 8 -18.99 -21.82 -6.06
C VAL A 8 -19.32 -20.68 -7.03
N SER A 9 -20.60 -20.31 -7.08
CA SER A 9 -21.05 -19.09 -7.76
C SER A 9 -20.74 -17.88 -6.89
N VAL A 10 -19.68 -17.16 -7.20
CA VAL A 10 -19.40 -15.84 -6.63
C VAL A 10 -20.18 -14.81 -7.44
N ALA A 11 -21.41 -14.54 -7.03
CA ALA A 11 -22.18 -13.40 -7.52
C ALA A 11 -21.64 -12.11 -6.85
N GLY A 12 -20.69 -11.44 -7.50
CA GLY A 12 -20.20 -10.14 -7.06
C GLY A 12 -21.26 -9.07 -7.27
N LEU A 13 -21.94 -8.63 -6.20
CA LEU A 13 -22.74 -7.41 -6.19
C LEU A 13 -21.79 -6.22 -6.30
N VAL A 14 -21.60 -5.72 -7.51
CA VAL A 14 -20.97 -4.41 -7.75
C VAL A 14 -22.02 -3.35 -7.44
N THR A 15 -22.07 -2.89 -6.19
CA THR A 15 -22.81 -1.70 -5.82
C THR A 15 -22.08 -0.49 -6.42
N MET A 16 -22.66 0.09 -7.46
CA MET A 16 -22.25 1.38 -8.02
C MET A 16 -22.54 2.46 -6.97
N ALA A 17 -21.60 2.66 -6.04
CA ALA A 17 -21.67 3.78 -5.11
C ALA A 17 -21.47 5.07 -5.91
N SER A 18 -22.49 5.92 -5.97
CA SER A 18 -22.39 7.26 -6.54
C SER A 18 -21.26 8.01 -5.84
N PRO A 19 -20.37 8.72 -6.56
CA PRO A 19 -19.30 9.46 -5.92
C PRO A 19 -19.90 10.50 -4.96
N PRO A 20 -19.36 10.62 -3.74
CA PRO A 20 -19.89 11.57 -2.75
C PRO A 20 -19.76 13.01 -3.29
N ALA A 21 -20.72 13.87 -2.93
CA ALA A 21 -20.84 15.24 -3.44
C ALA A 21 -19.57 16.11 -3.28
N TRP A 22 -18.71 15.80 -2.28
CA TRP A 22 -17.40 16.47 -2.11
C TRP A 22 -16.40 16.14 -3.23
N ALA A 23 -16.56 15.03 -3.96
CA ALA A 23 -15.68 14.71 -5.09
C ALA A 23 -15.96 15.63 -6.27
N GLN A 24 -17.22 16.06 -6.46
CA GLN A 24 -17.62 16.97 -7.52
C GLN A 24 -17.22 18.42 -7.26
N ALA A 25 -17.16 18.85 -5.99
CA ALA A 25 -16.75 20.21 -5.63
C ALA A 25 -15.25 20.49 -5.92
N ARG A 26 -14.43 19.45 -6.06
CA ARG A 26 -12.99 19.62 -6.37
C ARG A 26 -12.72 20.09 -7.79
N ASP A 27 -13.60 19.83 -8.74
CA ASP A 27 -13.37 20.15 -10.14
C ASP A 27 -13.55 21.64 -10.46
N THR A 28 -14.18 22.41 -9.55
CA THR A 28 -14.42 23.86 -9.75
C THR A 28 -13.31 24.76 -9.22
N LEU A 29 -12.41 24.22 -8.39
CA LEU A 29 -11.30 25.00 -7.82
C LEU A 29 -10.14 25.14 -8.80
N SER A 30 -9.57 26.34 -8.88
CA SER A 30 -8.32 26.53 -9.63
C SER A 30 -7.17 25.71 -9.04
N ALA A 31 -6.12 25.41 -9.83
CA ALA A 31 -4.97 24.66 -9.35
C ALA A 31 -4.30 25.32 -8.12
N ALA A 32 -4.23 26.65 -8.10
CA ALA A 32 -3.69 27.40 -6.95
C ALA A 32 -4.57 27.27 -5.70
N GLN A 33 -5.89 27.32 -5.84
CA GLN A 33 -6.81 27.12 -4.71
C GLN A 33 -6.74 25.70 -4.16
N ARG A 34 -6.60 24.67 -5.03
CA ARG A 34 -6.40 23.29 -4.60
C ARG A 34 -5.09 23.10 -3.85
N ALA A 35 -4.00 23.72 -4.34
CA ALA A 35 -2.72 23.71 -3.66
C ALA A 35 -2.81 24.39 -2.28
N GLY A 36 -3.39 25.59 -2.19
CA GLY A 36 -3.59 26.30 -0.93
C GLY A 36 -4.42 25.50 0.08
N PHE A 37 -5.52 24.89 -0.38
CA PHE A 37 -6.34 24.04 0.48
C PHE A 37 -5.58 22.80 0.97
N ALA A 38 -4.81 22.15 0.11
CA ALA A 38 -4.00 21.02 0.49
C ALA A 38 -2.91 21.44 1.50
N LEU A 39 -2.25 22.58 1.28
CA LEU A 39 -1.24 23.11 2.19
C LEU A 39 -1.81 23.44 3.56
N ALA A 40 -2.99 24.07 3.63
CA ALA A 40 -3.64 24.41 4.90
C ALA A 40 -3.95 23.17 5.79
N HIS A 41 -4.08 21.98 5.19
CA HIS A 41 -4.37 20.74 5.90
C HIS A 41 -3.12 19.89 6.19
N LEU A 42 -1.92 20.35 5.85
CA LEU A 42 -0.68 19.67 6.18
C LEU A 42 -0.33 19.84 7.66
N GLY A 43 -0.17 18.74 8.35
CA GLY A 43 0.35 18.74 9.73
C GLY A 43 1.86 18.95 9.78
N GLY A 44 2.34 19.71 10.78
CA GLY A 44 3.78 19.78 11.07
C GLY A 44 4.39 18.39 11.29
N GLY A 45 5.62 18.19 10.84
CA GLY A 45 6.32 16.92 10.98
C GLY A 45 6.06 15.91 9.85
N GLN A 46 5.07 16.13 8.98
CA GLN A 46 4.80 15.24 7.85
C GLN A 46 5.93 15.29 6.82
N ARG A 47 6.30 14.14 6.27
CA ARG A 47 7.23 14.07 5.14
C ARG A 47 6.45 14.26 3.84
N VAL A 48 6.90 15.22 3.05
CA VAL A 48 6.30 15.58 1.78
C VAL A 48 7.34 15.55 0.66
N ARG A 49 6.84 15.34 -0.54
CA ARG A 49 7.58 15.43 -1.79
C ARG A 49 6.86 16.45 -2.64
N ILE A 50 7.55 17.48 -3.06
CA ILE A 50 7.00 18.56 -3.90
C ILE A 50 7.74 18.63 -5.23
N TRP A 51 6.97 18.93 -6.28
CA TRP A 51 7.50 19.29 -7.58
C TRP A 51 7.25 20.79 -7.79
N GLN A 52 8.30 21.54 -8.07
CA GLN A 52 8.24 22.99 -8.28
C GLN A 52 8.27 23.31 -9.77
N LYS A 53 7.35 24.17 -10.23
CA LYS A 53 7.26 24.59 -11.65
C LYS A 53 8.52 25.26 -12.18
N ARG A 54 9.12 26.17 -11.37
CA ARG A 54 10.24 27.01 -11.81
C ARG A 54 11.58 26.29 -11.89
N VAL A 55 11.77 25.24 -11.12
CA VAL A 55 13.10 24.63 -10.92
C VAL A 55 13.19 23.27 -11.54
N PHE A 56 12.08 22.69 -12.04
CA PHE A 56 11.98 21.30 -12.55
C PHE A 56 12.65 20.26 -11.63
N PHE A 57 12.57 20.51 -10.34
CA PHE A 57 13.27 19.72 -9.34
C PHE A 57 12.30 19.16 -8.30
N GLU A 58 12.48 17.88 -8.01
CA GLU A 58 11.77 17.22 -6.93
C GLU A 58 12.49 17.47 -5.60
N ARG A 59 11.78 18.00 -4.62
CA ARG A 59 12.31 18.19 -3.26
C ARG A 59 11.52 17.35 -2.27
N GLN A 60 12.26 16.64 -1.43
CA GLN A 60 11.70 15.91 -0.30
C GLN A 60 12.11 16.62 0.99
N GLY A 61 11.14 16.82 1.87
CA GLY A 61 11.40 17.49 3.14
C GLY A 61 10.35 17.16 4.19
N GLN A 62 10.59 17.66 5.38
CA GLN A 62 9.64 17.59 6.47
C GLN A 62 8.95 18.95 6.61
N VAL A 63 7.63 18.95 6.71
CA VAL A 63 6.83 20.15 6.93
C VAL A 63 7.17 20.73 8.31
N VAL A 64 7.61 21.97 8.35
CA VAL A 64 7.82 22.73 9.59
C VAL A 64 6.54 23.48 9.93
N SER A 65 6.04 24.23 8.96
CA SER A 65 4.77 24.94 9.04
C SER A 65 4.15 25.04 7.66
N SER A 66 2.85 25.14 7.60
CA SER A 66 2.11 25.34 6.36
C SER A 66 0.95 26.29 6.60
N SER A 67 0.79 27.22 5.69
CA SER A 67 -0.38 28.09 5.53
C SER A 67 -0.92 27.90 4.13
N GLY A 68 -2.11 28.42 3.85
CA GLY A 68 -2.70 28.30 2.50
C GLY A 68 -1.81 28.85 1.38
N ASP A 69 -0.91 29.80 1.69
CA ASP A 69 -0.09 30.49 0.71
C ASP A 69 1.39 30.11 0.76
N LEU A 70 1.88 29.62 1.89
CA LEU A 70 3.30 29.35 2.11
C LEU A 70 3.53 27.99 2.79
N LEU A 71 4.46 27.22 2.26
CA LEU A 71 4.93 25.96 2.82
C LEU A 71 6.38 26.10 3.26
N THR A 72 6.64 25.92 4.56
CA THR A 72 8.00 25.87 5.09
C THR A 72 8.42 24.42 5.27
N LEU A 73 9.45 24.03 4.56
CA LEU A 73 10.03 22.69 4.58
C LEU A 73 11.42 22.70 5.24
N ARG A 74 11.72 21.62 5.94
CA ARG A 74 13.09 21.30 6.33
C ARG A 74 13.65 20.26 5.38
N VAL A 75 14.64 20.66 4.58
CA VAL A 75 15.34 19.82 3.62
C VAL A 75 16.82 19.79 4.02
N GLU A 76 17.36 18.61 4.33
CA GLU A 76 18.77 18.45 4.74
C GLU A 76 19.22 19.39 5.87
N GLY A 77 18.32 19.72 6.80
CA GLY A 77 18.60 20.62 7.91
C GLY A 77 18.31 22.09 7.63
N ALA A 78 18.27 22.53 6.38
CA ALA A 78 17.92 23.88 5.98
C ALA A 78 16.40 24.10 5.96
N ARG A 79 15.94 25.31 6.32
CA ARG A 79 14.54 25.71 6.13
C ARG A 79 14.39 26.38 4.78
N ILE A 80 13.44 25.91 4.01
CA ILE A 80 13.12 26.43 2.68
C ILE A 80 11.65 26.82 2.66
N GLU A 81 11.36 28.01 2.19
CA GLU A 81 10.01 28.50 2.01
C GLU A 81 9.60 28.34 0.55
N VAL A 82 8.45 27.76 0.33
CA VAL A 82 7.89 27.47 -1.00
C VAL A 82 6.50 28.09 -1.08
N PRO A 83 6.27 29.06 -1.93
CA PRO A 83 4.94 29.63 -2.14
C PRO A 83 4.02 28.58 -2.80
N ALA A 84 2.74 28.58 -2.44
CA ALA A 84 1.75 27.65 -2.97
C ALA A 84 1.64 27.72 -4.50
N SER A 85 1.86 28.90 -5.09
CA SER A 85 1.82 29.12 -6.53
C SER A 85 2.91 28.36 -7.30
N ASP A 86 4.04 28.08 -6.65
CA ASP A 86 5.17 27.36 -7.25
C ASP A 86 5.07 25.84 -7.11
N VAL A 87 4.10 25.35 -6.32
CA VAL A 87 3.85 23.92 -6.15
C VAL A 87 3.02 23.40 -7.33
N ASP A 88 3.61 22.53 -8.13
CA ASP A 88 2.92 21.86 -9.25
C ASP A 88 2.25 20.58 -8.76
N SER A 89 2.96 19.78 -8.00
CA SER A 89 2.41 18.58 -7.41
C SER A 89 2.97 18.33 -6.02
N LEU A 90 2.13 17.76 -5.17
CA LEU A 90 2.41 17.50 -3.77
C LEU A 90 2.06 16.05 -3.43
N TRP A 91 3.02 15.32 -2.90
CA TRP A 91 2.81 13.99 -2.34
C TRP A 91 3.09 14.01 -0.84
N VAL A 92 2.22 13.39 -0.08
CA VAL A 92 2.36 13.24 1.36
C VAL A 92 2.64 11.78 1.66
N ARG A 93 3.64 11.54 2.51
CA ARG A 93 3.93 10.20 3.00
C ARG A 93 2.86 9.79 4.01
N ARG A 94 2.05 8.79 3.66
CA ARG A 94 1.03 8.20 4.55
C ARG A 94 1.39 6.76 4.88
N GLY A 95 2.28 6.58 5.86
CA GLY A 95 2.64 5.25 6.33
C GLY A 95 3.55 4.47 5.38
N ASN A 96 3.36 3.17 5.34
CA ASN A 96 4.14 2.22 4.56
C ASN A 96 3.23 1.11 3.97
N HIS A 97 3.83 0.22 3.20
CA HIS A 97 3.13 -0.91 2.58
C HIS A 97 3.22 -2.21 3.41
N ALA A 98 3.47 -2.15 4.73
CA ALA A 98 3.64 -3.33 5.57
C ALA A 98 2.47 -4.31 5.47
N GLY A 99 1.23 -3.81 5.52
CA GLY A 99 0.05 -4.67 5.41
C GLY A 99 -0.06 -5.38 4.06
N THR A 100 0.22 -4.68 2.96
CA THR A 100 0.24 -5.28 1.61
C THR A 100 1.38 -6.28 1.48
N GLY A 101 2.55 -5.93 2.01
CA GLY A 101 3.71 -6.83 2.03
C GLY A 101 3.43 -8.11 2.83
N ALA A 102 2.83 -7.99 4.01
CA ALA A 102 2.43 -9.14 4.82
C ALA A 102 1.47 -10.08 4.08
N LEU A 103 0.47 -9.52 3.43
CA LEU A 103 -0.52 -10.31 2.69
C LEU A 103 0.11 -11.05 1.52
N ILE A 104 0.87 -10.37 0.69
CA ILE A 104 1.54 -10.98 -0.47
C ILE A 104 2.56 -12.02 0.00
N GLY A 105 3.40 -11.68 0.98
CA GLY A 105 4.41 -12.59 1.53
C GLY A 105 3.77 -13.84 2.14
N GLY A 106 2.68 -13.67 2.89
CA GLY A 106 1.95 -14.77 3.51
C GLY A 106 1.34 -15.73 2.50
N VAL A 107 0.67 -15.19 1.47
CA VAL A 107 0.04 -16.03 0.43
C VAL A 107 1.11 -16.78 -0.37
N VAL A 108 2.14 -16.09 -0.85
CA VAL A 108 3.18 -16.72 -1.70
C VAL A 108 3.96 -17.77 -0.91
N ALA A 109 4.44 -17.43 0.28
CA ALA A 109 5.20 -18.39 1.09
C ALA A 109 4.31 -19.54 1.60
N GLY A 110 3.07 -19.24 1.99
CA GLY A 110 2.11 -20.28 2.41
C GLY A 110 1.85 -21.31 1.33
N LEU A 111 1.56 -20.85 0.11
CA LEU A 111 1.34 -21.75 -1.03
C LEU A 111 2.60 -22.54 -1.39
N ALA A 112 3.78 -21.90 -1.39
CA ALA A 112 5.02 -22.58 -1.72
C ALA A 112 5.36 -23.68 -0.70
N VAL A 113 5.29 -23.37 0.61
CA VAL A 113 5.58 -24.35 1.67
C VAL A 113 4.50 -25.44 1.73
N GLY A 114 3.22 -25.07 1.54
CA GLY A 114 2.13 -26.02 1.46
C GLY A 114 2.27 -27.01 0.30
N ALA A 115 2.58 -26.51 -0.89
CA ALA A 115 2.82 -27.38 -2.06
C ALA A 115 4.04 -28.28 -1.87
N PHE A 116 5.12 -27.75 -1.30
CA PHE A 116 6.31 -28.54 -0.98
C PHE A 116 5.99 -29.63 0.04
N GLY A 117 5.25 -29.30 1.12
CA GLY A 117 4.82 -30.27 2.13
C GLY A 117 3.97 -31.41 1.53
N ALA A 118 3.04 -31.09 0.64
CA ALA A 118 2.24 -32.09 -0.06
C ALA A 118 3.09 -32.98 -0.99
N ALA A 119 4.07 -32.39 -1.69
CA ALA A 119 4.96 -33.13 -2.57
C ALA A 119 5.86 -34.15 -1.80
N VAL A 120 6.41 -33.72 -0.66
CA VAL A 120 7.23 -34.58 0.20
C VAL A 120 6.38 -35.68 0.80
N SER A 121 5.15 -35.41 1.24
CA SER A 121 4.26 -36.42 1.80
C SER A 121 3.90 -37.52 0.79
N LYS A 122 3.89 -37.26 -0.51
CA LYS A 122 3.67 -38.25 -1.56
C LYS A 122 4.81 -39.26 -1.66
N SER A 123 6.06 -38.80 -1.54
CA SER A 123 7.23 -39.66 -1.63
C SER A 123 7.29 -40.68 -0.48
N ASP A 124 6.73 -40.35 0.68
CA ASP A 124 6.73 -41.23 1.86
C ASP A 124 5.57 -42.27 1.84
N CYS A 125 4.63 -42.15 0.89
CA CYS A 125 3.44 -42.99 0.81
C CYS A 125 3.69 -44.37 0.18
N GLU A 126 4.84 -44.67 -0.41
CA GLU A 126 5.16 -45.95 -1.00
C GLU A 126 5.22 -47.11 0.03
N GLY A 127 5.23 -46.77 1.34
CA GLY A 127 5.27 -47.75 2.44
C GLY A 127 3.91 -48.25 2.97
N GLY A 128 2.78 -47.90 2.35
CA GLY A 128 1.46 -48.46 2.74
C GLY A 128 0.76 -47.76 3.91
N TYR A 129 1.25 -46.62 4.36
CA TYR A 129 0.58 -45.82 5.37
C TYR A 129 -0.44 -44.86 4.75
N ALA A 130 -1.50 -44.49 5.50
CA ALA A 130 -2.52 -43.57 5.05
C ALA A 130 -1.89 -42.18 4.76
N CYS A 131 -1.90 -41.77 3.50
CA CYS A 131 -1.33 -40.50 3.08
C CYS A 131 -2.19 -39.33 3.56
N HIS A 132 -1.60 -38.47 4.37
CA HIS A 132 -2.25 -37.27 4.87
C HIS A 132 -1.79 -36.03 4.08
N GLU A 133 -1.79 -36.12 2.74
CA GLU A 133 -1.34 -35.00 1.85
C GLU A 133 -2.03 -33.69 2.18
N ALA A 134 -3.34 -33.74 2.47
CA ALA A 134 -4.09 -32.54 2.82
C ALA A 134 -3.59 -31.89 4.12
N SER A 135 -3.30 -32.68 5.15
CA SER A 135 -2.80 -32.15 6.43
C SER A 135 -1.39 -31.55 6.30
N ALA A 136 -0.52 -32.17 5.50
CA ALA A 136 0.80 -31.66 5.20
C ALA A 136 0.73 -30.34 4.39
N PHE A 137 -0.17 -30.25 3.42
CA PHE A 137 -0.43 -29.03 2.69
C PHE A 137 -0.91 -27.90 3.61
N PHE A 138 -1.94 -28.12 4.42
CA PHE A 138 -2.47 -27.10 5.32
C PHE A 138 -1.48 -26.73 6.43
N GLY A 139 -0.73 -27.67 6.97
CA GLY A 139 0.34 -27.41 7.92
C GLY A 139 1.43 -26.51 7.33
N GLY A 140 1.88 -26.83 6.13
CA GLY A 140 2.84 -26.03 5.37
C GLY A 140 2.31 -24.65 5.02
N LEU A 141 1.03 -24.55 4.63
CA LEU A 141 0.37 -23.28 4.33
C LEU A 141 0.31 -22.36 5.56
N LEU A 142 0.00 -22.88 6.73
CA LEU A 142 -0.04 -22.10 7.96
C LEU A 142 1.37 -21.63 8.36
N ILE A 143 2.35 -22.50 8.41
CA ILE A 143 3.72 -22.17 8.80
C ILE A 143 4.33 -21.19 7.79
N GLY A 144 4.26 -21.49 6.50
CA GLY A 144 4.76 -20.64 5.43
C GLY A 144 4.02 -19.30 5.39
N GLY A 145 2.71 -19.32 5.62
CA GLY A 145 1.87 -18.13 5.68
C GLY A 145 2.29 -17.15 6.79
N VAL A 146 2.47 -17.66 8.00
CA VAL A 146 2.90 -16.83 9.16
C VAL A 146 4.31 -16.28 8.93
N MET A 147 5.27 -17.11 8.56
CA MET A 147 6.66 -16.68 8.33
C MET A 147 6.75 -15.71 7.14
N GLY A 148 6.07 -16.02 6.04
CA GLY A 148 6.02 -15.17 4.86
C GLY A 148 5.37 -13.83 5.11
N SER A 149 4.31 -13.79 5.93
CA SER A 149 3.67 -12.54 6.37
C SER A 149 4.63 -11.66 7.15
N GLY A 150 5.43 -12.23 8.06
CA GLY A 150 6.43 -11.49 8.83
C GLY A 150 7.50 -10.86 7.93
N VAL A 151 8.11 -11.66 7.06
CA VAL A 151 9.12 -11.17 6.11
C VAL A 151 8.53 -10.13 5.15
N GLY A 152 7.35 -10.41 4.58
CA GLY A 152 6.67 -9.51 3.68
C GLY A 152 6.29 -8.19 4.35
N ALA A 153 5.88 -8.22 5.64
CA ALA A 153 5.62 -7.01 6.40
C ALA A 153 6.87 -6.15 6.58
N LEU A 154 8.01 -6.76 6.89
CA LEU A 154 9.29 -6.04 7.04
C LEU A 154 9.72 -5.38 5.73
N ILE A 155 9.65 -6.09 4.61
CA ILE A 155 9.95 -5.53 3.28
C ILE A 155 8.97 -4.41 2.94
N GLY A 156 7.66 -4.63 3.16
CA GLY A 156 6.64 -3.62 2.90
C GLY A 156 6.76 -2.39 3.81
N ALA A 157 7.27 -2.55 5.04
CA ALA A 157 7.53 -1.44 5.95
C ALA A 157 8.66 -0.52 5.46
N ALA A 158 9.64 -1.07 4.74
CA ALA A 158 10.73 -0.29 4.15
C ALA A 158 10.27 0.58 2.95
N VAL A 159 9.14 0.22 2.32
CA VAL A 159 8.61 0.94 1.17
C VAL A 159 7.63 2.04 1.62
N PRO A 160 7.98 3.33 1.47
CA PRO A 160 7.09 4.42 1.86
C PRO A 160 5.89 4.51 0.92
N ARG A 161 4.71 4.71 1.49
CA ARG A 161 3.49 4.97 0.73
C ARG A 161 3.31 6.47 0.53
N TRP A 162 3.40 6.90 -0.74
CA TRP A 162 3.18 8.28 -1.15
C TRP A 162 1.75 8.43 -1.69
N GLN A 163 1.04 9.42 -1.20
CA GLN A 163 -0.29 9.77 -1.69
C GLN A 163 -0.22 11.16 -2.34
N ARG A 164 -0.65 11.25 -3.59
CA ARG A 164 -0.73 12.52 -4.30
C ARG A 164 -1.91 13.33 -3.77
N TRP A 165 -1.66 14.59 -3.42
CA TRP A 165 -2.66 15.50 -2.87
C TRP A 165 -3.04 16.61 -3.84
N VAL A 166 -2.08 17.04 -4.67
CA VAL A 166 -2.29 18.03 -5.72
C VAL A 166 -1.89 17.40 -7.04
N PRO A 167 -2.74 17.53 -8.08
CA PRO A 167 -2.50 16.92 -9.39
C PRO A 167 -1.27 17.44 -10.10
#